data_de4364f98fb0b291dcc73d3f0c176540
#
_entry.id   de4364f98fb0b291dcc73d3f0c176540
#
_cell.length_a   1.000
_cell.length_b   1.000
_cell.length_c   1.000
_cell.angle_alpha   90.00
_cell.angle_beta   90.00
_cell.angle_gamma   90.00
#
_symmetry.space_group_name_H-M   'P 1'
#
loop_
_entity.id
_entity.type
_entity.pdbx_description
1 polymer ?
#
loop_
_entity_poly.entity_id
_entity_poly.type
_entity_poly.pdbx_seq_one_letter_code
_entity_poly.pdbx_strand_id
1 'polypeptide(L)'
;MIFPNFSGIDIRRGEDKEEVTMIKDCMNIILAVYPISDMIYDEKGYGAKTERAVKRFQAIMNLDETGTVDNKTWDAMFAVANLLRSS
;
A
#
# COMPACT_ATOMS: atom_id res chain seq x y z
N MET A 1 14.75 -10.25 -1.95
CA MET A 1 13.71 -9.75 -2.86
C MET A 1 13.98 -8.30 -3.23
N ILE A 2 13.85 -7.99 -4.51
CA ILE A 2 13.99 -6.62 -4.99
C ILE A 2 12.58 -6.07 -5.18
N PHE A 3 12.26 -4.96 -4.52
CA PHE A 3 10.96 -4.35 -4.74
C PHE A 3 11.06 -3.29 -5.85
N PRO A 4 9.94 -3.05 -6.54
CA PRO A 4 9.94 -2.16 -7.71
C PRO A 4 10.21 -0.70 -7.33
N ASN A 5 10.81 0.03 -8.25
CA ASN A 5 11.03 1.44 -8.08
C ASN A 5 9.73 2.21 -8.22
N PHE A 6 9.58 3.26 -7.44
CA PHE A 6 8.45 4.16 -7.56
C PHE A 6 8.51 4.90 -8.92
N SER A 7 7.35 5.05 -9.55
CA SER A 7 7.26 5.68 -10.87
C SER A 7 7.55 7.19 -10.87
N GLY A 8 7.50 7.81 -9.69
CA GLY A 8 7.67 9.26 -9.56
C GLY A 8 6.37 10.05 -9.60
N ILE A 9 5.26 9.36 -9.84
CA ILE A 9 3.92 9.96 -9.89
C ILE A 9 3.08 9.38 -8.76
N ASP A 10 2.54 10.24 -7.91
CA ASP A 10 1.68 9.82 -6.79
C ASP A 10 0.48 9.02 -7.30
N ILE A 11 0.14 7.97 -6.56
CA ILE A 11 -0.94 7.05 -6.93
C ILE A 11 -2.06 7.21 -5.90
N ARG A 12 -3.26 7.45 -6.39
CA ARG A 12 -4.40 7.80 -5.54
C ARG A 12 -5.68 7.10 -5.97
N ARG A 13 -6.68 7.24 -5.12
CA ARG A 13 -8.02 6.72 -5.38
C ARG A 13 -8.53 7.16 -6.76
N GLY A 14 -9.12 6.23 -7.47
CA GLY A 14 -9.64 6.43 -8.81
C GLY A 14 -8.77 5.84 -9.90
N GLU A 15 -7.50 5.53 -9.59
CA GLU A 15 -6.58 4.95 -10.57
C GLU A 15 -6.72 3.44 -10.63
N ASP A 16 -6.45 2.86 -11.79
CA ASP A 16 -6.51 1.43 -12.03
C ASP A 16 -5.43 1.05 -13.04
N LYS A 17 -4.22 0.89 -12.56
CA LYS A 17 -3.05 0.57 -13.36
C LYS A 17 -2.20 -0.46 -12.62
N GLU A 18 -1.14 -0.96 -13.26
CA GLU A 18 -0.32 -2.03 -12.69
C GLU A 18 0.19 -1.72 -11.30
N GLU A 19 0.64 -0.49 -11.07
CA GLU A 19 1.14 -0.09 -9.75
C GLU A 19 0.07 -0.20 -8.66
N VAL A 20 -1.20 0.00 -9.00
CA VAL A 20 -2.30 -0.17 -8.04
C VAL A 20 -2.40 -1.62 -7.60
N THR A 21 -2.29 -2.57 -8.53
CA THR A 21 -2.27 -4.00 -8.19
C THR A 21 -1.11 -4.32 -7.25
N MET A 22 0.06 -3.77 -7.54
CA MET A 22 1.24 -3.96 -6.69
C MET A 22 1.02 -3.40 -5.28
N ILE A 23 0.42 -2.23 -5.18
CA ILE A 23 0.07 -1.61 -3.89
C ILE A 23 -0.90 -2.50 -3.10
N LYS A 24 -1.95 -2.99 -3.76
CA LYS A 24 -2.96 -3.83 -3.10
C LYS A 24 -2.37 -5.15 -2.62
N ASP A 25 -1.54 -5.79 -3.44
CA ASP A 25 -0.86 -7.02 -3.06
C ASP A 25 0.07 -6.78 -1.87
N CYS A 26 0.83 -5.71 -1.91
CA CYS A 26 1.73 -5.30 -0.84
C CYS A 26 0.95 -5.06 0.46
N MET A 27 -0.14 -4.29 0.38
CA MET A 27 -0.96 -4.01 1.55
C MET A 27 -1.60 -5.28 2.12
N ASN A 28 -2.04 -6.22 1.27
CA ASN A 28 -2.61 -7.46 1.76
C ASN A 28 -1.59 -8.33 2.49
N ILE A 29 -0.33 -8.32 2.07
CA ILE A 29 0.75 -8.98 2.81
C ILE A 29 0.86 -8.39 4.22
N ILE A 30 0.84 -7.07 4.31
CA ILE A 30 0.94 -6.37 5.60
C ILE A 30 -0.29 -6.62 6.46
N LEU A 31 -1.48 -6.54 5.88
CA LEU A 31 -2.75 -6.71 6.58
C LEU A 31 -2.95 -8.13 7.10
N ALA A 32 -2.35 -9.11 6.46
CA ALA A 32 -2.42 -10.50 6.93
C ALA A 32 -1.70 -10.69 8.27
N VAL A 33 -0.68 -9.86 8.54
CA VAL A 33 0.10 -9.92 9.79
C VAL A 33 -0.38 -8.86 10.77
N TYR A 34 -0.66 -7.66 10.29
CA TYR A 34 -1.11 -6.52 11.09
C TYR A 34 -2.47 -6.04 10.60
N PRO A 35 -3.57 -6.53 11.18
CA PRO A 35 -4.93 -6.24 10.69
C PRO A 35 -5.39 -4.82 11.09
N ILE A 36 -4.69 -3.83 10.59
CA ILE A 36 -4.99 -2.41 10.85
C ILE A 36 -6.15 -1.89 10.01
N SER A 37 -6.60 -2.68 9.04
CA SER A 37 -7.72 -2.39 8.17
C SER A 37 -8.22 -3.70 7.58
N ASP A 38 -9.34 -3.66 6.84
CA ASP A 38 -9.86 -4.84 6.16
C ASP A 38 -8.97 -5.20 4.96
N MET A 39 -8.88 -6.50 4.66
CA MET A 39 -8.17 -6.99 3.47
C MET A 39 -8.82 -6.41 2.20
N ILE A 40 -8.00 -6.23 1.17
CA ILE A 40 -8.43 -5.59 -0.07
C ILE A 40 -8.59 -6.66 -1.16
N TYR A 41 -9.78 -7.30 -1.22
CA TYR A 41 -10.03 -8.35 -2.20
C TYR A 41 -11.07 -7.97 -3.25
N ASP A 42 -12.17 -7.36 -2.84
CA ASP A 42 -13.34 -7.14 -3.68
C ASP A 42 -13.46 -5.71 -4.16
N GLU A 43 -12.34 -5.13 -4.58
CA GLU A 43 -12.33 -3.74 -5.00
C GLU A 43 -11.59 -3.60 -6.31
N LYS A 44 -12.21 -2.95 -7.28
CA LYS A 44 -11.58 -2.67 -8.56
C LYS A 44 -10.69 -1.42 -8.42
N GLY A 45 -9.43 -1.56 -8.82
CA GLY A 45 -8.49 -0.45 -8.79
C GLY A 45 -8.24 0.09 -7.39
N TYR A 46 -7.88 1.35 -7.32
CA TYR A 46 -7.63 2.06 -6.06
C TYR A 46 -8.94 2.69 -5.59
N GLY A 47 -9.64 1.99 -4.76
CA GLY A 47 -10.94 2.42 -4.26
C GLY A 47 -10.89 2.82 -2.78
N ALA A 48 -12.06 2.85 -2.16
CA ALA A 48 -12.22 3.29 -0.78
C ALA A 48 -11.47 2.38 0.21
N LYS A 49 -11.46 1.08 -0.03
CA LYS A 49 -10.76 0.13 0.86
C LYS A 49 -9.26 0.32 0.79
N THR A 50 -8.71 0.48 -0.41
CA THR A 50 -7.29 0.74 -0.62
C THR A 50 -6.89 2.05 0.04
N GLU A 51 -7.67 3.11 -0.17
CA GLU A 51 -7.39 4.41 0.43
C GLU A 51 -7.36 4.33 1.96
N ARG A 52 -8.34 3.64 2.54
CA ARG A 52 -8.42 3.47 4.00
C ARG A 52 -7.20 2.71 4.53
N ALA A 53 -6.83 1.62 3.87
CA ALA A 53 -5.67 0.82 4.27
C ALA A 53 -4.40 1.64 4.20
N VAL A 54 -4.21 2.41 3.14
CA VAL A 54 -3.04 3.28 2.97
C VAL A 54 -2.99 4.34 4.07
N LYS A 55 -4.11 4.98 4.38
CA LYS A 55 -4.16 5.98 5.46
C LYS A 55 -3.76 5.37 6.81
N ARG A 56 -4.27 4.19 7.14
CA ARG A 56 -3.94 3.53 8.40
C ARG A 56 -2.47 3.14 8.45
N PHE A 57 -1.94 2.64 7.34
CA PHE A 57 -0.53 2.33 7.24
C PHE A 57 0.33 3.58 7.45
N GLN A 58 -0.04 4.68 6.79
CA GLN A 58 0.67 5.95 6.95
C GLN A 58 0.68 6.41 8.39
N ALA A 59 -0.45 6.31 9.08
CA ALA A 59 -0.55 6.70 10.50
C ALA A 59 0.43 5.89 11.36
N ILE A 60 0.48 4.57 11.16
CA ILE A 60 1.35 3.69 11.94
C ILE A 60 2.83 3.96 11.64
N MET A 61 3.16 4.28 10.40
CA MET A 61 4.53 4.58 9.99
C MET A 61 4.92 6.04 10.26
N ASN A 62 4.05 6.80 10.89
CA ASN A 62 4.28 8.22 11.20
C ASN A 62 4.51 9.06 9.94
N LEU A 63 3.77 8.72 8.88
CA LEU A 63 3.73 9.49 7.64
C LEU A 63 2.44 10.32 7.60
N ASP A 64 2.38 11.31 6.71
CA ASP A 64 1.16 12.08 6.51
C ASP A 64 0.04 11.16 6.01
N GLU A 65 -1.13 11.25 6.64
CA GLU A 65 -2.28 10.37 6.35
C GLU A 65 -3.09 10.88 5.17
N THR A 66 -2.48 10.90 4.00
CA THR A 66 -3.11 11.43 2.79
C THR A 66 -4.01 10.44 2.08
N GLY A 67 -3.76 9.14 2.25
CA GLY A 67 -4.42 8.11 1.48
C GLY A 67 -3.89 8.00 0.05
N THR A 68 -2.87 8.77 -0.28
CA THR A 68 -2.20 8.76 -1.58
C THR A 68 -0.82 8.12 -1.40
N VAL A 69 -0.44 7.25 -2.32
CA VAL A 69 0.88 6.61 -2.27
C VAL A 69 1.89 7.51 -2.99
N ASP A 70 2.68 8.21 -2.20
CA ASP A 70 3.84 8.97 -2.68
C ASP A 70 5.10 8.10 -2.53
N ASN A 71 6.27 8.68 -2.84
CA ASN A 71 7.52 7.92 -2.77
C ASN A 71 7.81 7.38 -1.38
N LYS A 72 7.60 8.16 -0.34
CA LYS A 72 7.84 7.73 1.05
C LYS A 72 6.93 6.56 1.43
N THR A 73 5.66 6.66 1.07
CA THR A 73 4.68 5.61 1.35
C THR A 73 5.01 4.34 0.57
N TRP A 74 5.34 4.48 -0.71
CA TRP A 74 5.74 3.35 -1.56
C TRP A 74 6.93 2.61 -0.94
N ASP A 75 8.00 3.33 -0.63
CA ASP A 75 9.21 2.72 -0.06
C ASP A 75 8.92 2.02 1.26
N ALA A 76 8.15 2.67 2.14
CA ALA A 76 7.80 2.09 3.44
C ALA A 76 6.97 0.81 3.29
N MET A 77 5.96 0.83 2.42
CA MET A 77 5.10 -0.32 2.17
C MET A 77 5.89 -1.53 1.66
N PHE A 78 6.70 -1.31 0.64
CA PHE A 78 7.45 -2.41 0.04
C PHE A 78 8.56 -2.92 0.96
N ALA A 79 9.17 -2.03 1.76
CA ALA A 79 10.16 -2.44 2.75
C ALA A 79 9.53 -3.35 3.82
N VAL A 80 8.36 -2.98 4.35
CA VAL A 80 7.66 -3.79 5.36
C VAL A 80 7.21 -5.13 4.77
N ALA A 81 6.58 -5.10 3.59
CA ALA A 81 6.12 -6.33 2.94
C ALA A 81 7.28 -7.28 2.65
N ASN A 82 8.41 -6.73 2.21
CA ASN A 82 9.59 -7.52 1.94
C ASN A 82 10.16 -8.19 3.20
N LEU A 83 10.18 -7.46 4.31
CA LEU A 83 10.58 -8.02 5.61
C LEU A 83 9.65 -9.16 6.03
N LEU A 84 8.35 -8.98 5.88
CA LEU A 84 7.37 -9.99 6.26
C LEU A 84 7.48 -11.25 5.40
N ARG A 85 7.81 -11.09 4.12
CA ARG A 85 8.03 -12.22 3.22
C ARG A 85 9.31 -12.99 3.54
N SER A 86 10.30 -12.31 4.09
CA SER A 86 11.61 -12.89 4.39
C SER A 86 11.65 -13.62 5.73
N SER A 87 10.65 -13.42 6.57
CA SER A 87 10.62 -14.00 7.91
C SER A 87 9.92 -15.38 7.98
#